data_e831d9bf7781cedbaff9e8691092e594
#
_entry.id   e831d9bf7781cedbaff9e8691092e594
#
_cell.length_a   1.000
_cell.length_b   1.000
_cell.length_c   1.000
_cell.angle_alpha   90.00
_cell.angle_beta   90.00
_cell.angle_gamma   90.00
#
_symmetry.space_group_name_H-M   'P 1'
#
loop_
_entity.id
_entity.type
_entity.pdbx_description
1 polymer ?
#
loop_
_entity_poly.entity_id
_entity_poly.type
_entity_poly.pdbx_seq_one_letter_code
_entity_poly.pdbx_strand_id
1 'polypeptide(L)'
;MNKSKEESSPSDTEINTQSEKELDSNNQDFKSAVEDESNTDKESTDKDSEAENNSENRASTKNTVEDLMKRLDEVQGEAEENKNLYLRAIADLENFRRRAVRDKKESRRLATEALIEDMLPALDNLVLGLEAAKQHPETKPVTEGFAMVLTQFESILQQHGIKEINPVDEKFHPDFHECVAHEPSKKYKEGKIISVIRKGYLLHERLVRPATVIVSSGKDDKKINKDT
;
A
#
# COMPACT_ATOMS: atom_id res chain seq x y z
N MET A 1 -26.79 -30.46 -22.56
CA MET A 1 -25.50 -30.40 -23.26
C MET A 1 -25.31 -28.97 -23.76
N ASN A 2 -24.59 -28.16 -23.04
CA ASN A 2 -23.97 -26.94 -23.56
C ASN A 2 -22.81 -26.56 -22.62
N LYS A 3 -21.59 -26.79 -23.09
CA LYS A 3 -20.34 -26.47 -22.43
C LYS A 3 -20.01 -25.01 -22.78
N SER A 4 -20.09 -24.11 -21.81
CA SER A 4 -19.51 -22.78 -21.88
C SER A 4 -18.01 -22.91 -21.62
N LYS A 5 -17.17 -22.52 -22.57
CA LYS A 5 -15.72 -22.33 -22.43
C LYS A 5 -15.47 -21.09 -21.61
N GLU A 6 -14.82 -21.23 -20.47
CA GLU A 6 -14.15 -20.15 -19.78
C GLU A 6 -12.84 -19.84 -20.51
N GLU A 7 -12.74 -18.66 -21.09
CA GLU A 7 -11.47 -18.09 -21.55
C GLU A 7 -10.76 -17.48 -20.35
N SER A 8 -9.67 -18.13 -19.94
CA SER A 8 -8.73 -17.59 -18.94
C SER A 8 -7.87 -16.51 -19.58
N SER A 9 -7.91 -15.31 -19.03
CA SER A 9 -7.00 -14.21 -19.34
C SER A 9 -5.55 -14.56 -18.93
N PRO A 10 -4.52 -14.18 -19.73
CA PRO A 10 -3.13 -14.50 -19.43
C PRO A 10 -2.64 -13.75 -18.19
N SER A 11 -1.84 -14.43 -17.38
CA SER A 11 -1.27 -13.91 -16.14
C SER A 11 -0.21 -12.83 -16.43
N ASP A 12 -0.12 -11.83 -15.53
CA ASP A 12 0.80 -10.68 -15.60
C ASP A 12 2.30 -11.05 -15.76
N THR A 13 2.65 -12.31 -15.55
CA THR A 13 4.01 -12.85 -15.72
C THR A 13 4.37 -13.10 -17.19
N GLU A 14 3.39 -13.38 -18.07
CA GLU A 14 3.65 -13.66 -19.48
C GLU A 14 3.84 -12.38 -20.32
N ILE A 15 3.25 -11.26 -19.87
CA ILE A 15 3.37 -9.96 -20.55
C ILE A 15 4.79 -9.37 -20.36
N ASN A 16 5.42 -9.63 -19.22
CA ASN A 16 6.76 -9.09 -18.92
C ASN A 16 7.89 -9.82 -19.66
N THR A 17 7.69 -11.10 -20.00
CA THR A 17 8.71 -11.92 -20.70
C THR A 17 8.74 -11.65 -22.22
N GLN A 18 7.65 -11.12 -22.79
CA GLN A 18 7.62 -10.76 -24.20
C GLN A 18 8.26 -9.40 -24.48
N SER A 19 8.09 -8.43 -23.58
CA SER A 19 8.72 -7.10 -23.73
C SER A 19 10.25 -7.12 -23.55
N GLU A 20 10.79 -8.03 -22.74
CA GLU A 20 12.26 -8.19 -22.61
C GLU A 20 12.90 -8.86 -23.83
N LYS A 21 12.19 -9.75 -24.53
CA LYS A 21 12.69 -10.39 -25.75
C LYS A 21 12.68 -9.49 -26.99
N GLU A 22 11.75 -8.56 -27.07
CA GLU A 22 11.72 -7.55 -28.15
C GLU A 22 12.79 -6.46 -28.01
N LEU A 23 13.22 -6.14 -26.78
CA LEU A 23 14.30 -5.20 -26.53
C LEU A 23 15.70 -5.77 -26.85
N ASP A 24 15.90 -7.08 -26.67
CA ASP A 24 17.20 -7.72 -26.98
C ASP A 24 17.38 -7.96 -28.49
N SER A 25 16.32 -8.21 -29.25
CA SER A 25 16.42 -8.41 -30.69
C SER A 25 16.75 -7.11 -31.44
N ASN A 26 16.26 -5.95 -30.98
CA ASN A 26 16.53 -4.65 -31.61
C ASN A 26 17.96 -4.13 -31.35
N ASN A 27 18.67 -4.66 -30.34
CA ASN A 27 20.04 -4.28 -30.02
C ASN A 27 21.10 -5.11 -30.77
N GLN A 28 20.72 -6.25 -31.34
CA GLN A 28 21.59 -7.08 -32.18
C GLN A 28 21.63 -6.59 -33.64
N ASP A 29 20.52 -6.06 -34.15
CA ASP A 29 20.45 -5.53 -35.53
C ASP A 29 21.23 -4.21 -35.69
N PHE A 30 21.44 -3.45 -34.60
CA PHE A 30 22.22 -2.20 -34.66
C PHE A 30 23.74 -2.42 -34.62
N LYS A 31 24.22 -3.57 -34.11
CA LYS A 31 25.66 -3.90 -34.09
C LYS A 31 26.19 -4.44 -35.43
N SER A 32 25.34 -5.05 -36.24
CA SER A 32 25.76 -5.61 -37.55
C SER A 32 25.86 -4.60 -38.66
N ALA A 33 25.31 -3.37 -38.50
CA ALA A 33 25.31 -2.33 -39.52
C ALA A 33 26.57 -1.42 -39.50
N VAL A 34 27.46 -1.57 -38.52
CA VAL A 34 28.62 -0.67 -38.33
C VAL A 34 29.97 -1.29 -38.76
N GLU A 35 30.02 -2.59 -39.09
CA GLU A 35 31.27 -3.30 -39.37
C GLU A 35 31.62 -3.49 -40.86
N ASP A 36 30.85 -2.97 -41.82
CA ASP A 36 31.04 -3.28 -43.26
C ASP A 36 31.60 -2.13 -44.15
N GLU A 37 32.15 -1.09 -43.57
CA GLU A 37 32.83 0.00 -44.35
C GLU A 37 34.29 0.20 -43.96
N SER A 38 35.12 -0.84 -44.07
CA SER A 38 36.57 -0.65 -44.12
C SER A 38 37.23 -1.77 -44.91
N ASN A 39 37.22 -1.65 -46.22
CA ASN A 39 38.31 -2.21 -47.01
C ASN A 39 38.11 -1.94 -48.52
N THR A 40 38.86 -0.96 -49.11
CA THR A 40 39.41 -1.07 -50.48
C THR A 40 40.55 -0.09 -50.64
N ASP A 41 41.76 -0.59 -50.42
CA ASP A 41 42.98 -0.07 -50.97
C ASP A 41 43.14 -0.53 -52.42
N LYS A 42 43.55 0.37 -53.31
CA LYS A 42 44.67 0.18 -54.31
C LYS A 42 44.76 1.40 -55.20
N GLU A 43 45.82 2.18 -55.00
CA GLU A 43 47.06 2.30 -55.76
C GLU A 43 46.91 2.62 -57.28
N SER A 44 47.26 3.89 -57.64
CA SER A 44 48.15 4.11 -58.77
C SER A 44 48.61 5.59 -58.83
N THR A 45 49.89 5.71 -58.99
CA THR A 45 50.81 6.84 -59.26
C THR A 45 50.36 7.79 -60.32
N ASP A 46 50.52 9.15 -60.06
CA ASP A 46 51.23 10.03 -60.95
C ASP A 46 51.65 11.32 -60.22
N LYS A 47 52.90 11.68 -60.39
CA LYS A 47 53.55 12.86 -59.85
C LYS A 47 53.42 14.04 -60.81
N ASP A 48 53.53 15.27 -60.21
CA ASP A 48 53.83 16.59 -60.76
C ASP A 48 52.64 17.45 -61.14
N SER A 49 52.33 18.35 -60.20
CA SER A 49 51.85 19.75 -60.36
C SER A 49 50.84 20.10 -59.23
N GLU A 50 51.32 20.20 -57.99
CA GLU A 50 50.51 20.59 -56.85
C GLU A 50 51.33 21.37 -55.81
N ALA A 51 51.63 22.60 -56.04
CA ALA A 51 52.19 23.44 -54.97
C ALA A 51 51.33 24.66 -54.62
N GLU A 52 50.34 25.03 -55.38
CA GLU A 52 49.52 26.24 -55.12
C GLU A 52 48.06 25.92 -54.69
N ASN A 53 47.51 24.71 -54.97
CA ASN A 53 46.16 24.37 -54.66
C ASN A 53 46.00 23.75 -53.24
N ASN A 54 47.11 23.55 -52.53
CA ASN A 54 47.12 22.79 -51.27
C ASN A 54 46.94 23.68 -50.02
N SER A 55 47.04 25.02 -50.13
CA SER A 55 46.84 25.92 -48.98
C SER A 55 45.37 26.33 -48.81
N GLU A 56 44.62 26.56 -49.89
CA GLU A 56 43.21 26.91 -49.83
C GLU A 56 42.31 25.68 -49.43
N ASN A 57 42.69 24.51 -49.94
CA ASN A 57 41.99 23.26 -49.58
C ASN A 57 42.22 22.85 -48.12
N ARG A 58 43.39 23.12 -47.53
CA ARG A 58 43.69 22.92 -46.12
C ARG A 58 42.98 23.89 -45.17
N ALA A 59 42.78 25.15 -45.61
CA ALA A 59 42.01 26.12 -44.82
C ALA A 59 40.53 25.83 -44.85
N SER A 60 39.98 25.43 -46.01
CA SER A 60 38.57 25.00 -46.13
C SER A 60 38.26 23.73 -45.33
N THR A 61 39.15 22.71 -45.37
CA THR A 61 39.00 21.49 -44.59
C THR A 61 39.14 21.72 -43.08
N LYS A 62 40.01 22.62 -42.65
CA LYS A 62 40.13 22.97 -41.21
C LYS A 62 38.85 23.63 -40.69
N ASN A 63 38.29 24.60 -41.42
CA ASN A 63 37.03 25.25 -41.04
C ASN A 63 35.87 24.26 -40.98
N THR A 64 35.84 23.28 -41.89
CA THR A 64 34.81 22.23 -41.90
C THR A 64 34.96 21.27 -40.70
N VAL A 65 36.20 20.92 -40.31
CA VAL A 65 36.49 20.06 -39.16
C VAL A 65 36.15 20.77 -37.86
N GLU A 66 36.47 22.05 -37.72
CA GLU A 66 36.11 22.86 -36.54
C GLU A 66 34.57 22.99 -36.38
N ASP A 67 33.86 23.21 -37.49
CA ASP A 67 32.38 23.28 -37.48
C ASP A 67 31.75 21.93 -37.10
N LEU A 68 32.31 20.83 -37.61
CA LEU A 68 31.85 19.47 -37.22
C LEU A 68 32.12 19.14 -35.76
N MET A 69 33.30 19.54 -35.24
CA MET A 69 33.61 19.36 -33.81
C MET A 69 32.65 20.15 -32.93
N LYS A 70 32.34 21.39 -33.29
CA LYS A 70 31.38 22.21 -32.55
C LYS A 70 29.99 21.63 -32.56
N ARG A 71 29.51 21.12 -33.70
CA ARG A 71 28.20 20.40 -33.75
C ARG A 71 28.20 19.12 -32.94
N LEU A 72 29.33 18.42 -32.93
CA LEU A 72 29.45 17.19 -32.12
C LEU A 72 29.36 17.50 -30.63
N ASP A 73 30.04 18.57 -30.17
CA ASP A 73 29.95 19.02 -28.78
C ASP A 73 28.54 19.49 -28.41
N GLU A 74 27.87 20.22 -29.30
CA GLU A 74 26.47 20.64 -29.10
C GLU A 74 25.52 19.43 -28.98
N VAL A 75 25.60 18.45 -29.89
CA VAL A 75 24.79 17.23 -29.87
C VAL A 75 25.10 16.36 -28.66
N GLN A 76 26.38 16.26 -28.26
CA GLN A 76 26.76 15.56 -27.04
C GLN A 76 26.17 16.22 -25.79
N GLY A 77 26.20 17.55 -25.72
CA GLY A 77 25.56 18.31 -24.64
C GLY A 77 24.05 18.06 -24.55
N GLU A 78 23.35 18.15 -25.69
CA GLU A 78 21.92 17.87 -25.77
C GLU A 78 21.59 16.41 -25.37
N ALA A 79 22.42 15.45 -25.81
CA ALA A 79 22.25 14.04 -25.46
C ALA A 79 22.42 13.79 -23.95
N GLU A 80 23.39 14.47 -23.33
CA GLU A 80 23.63 14.37 -21.90
C GLU A 80 22.50 15.03 -21.08
N GLU A 81 22.03 16.20 -21.51
CA GLU A 81 20.84 16.83 -20.88
C GLU A 81 19.61 15.94 -21.00
N ASN A 82 19.31 15.42 -22.18
CA ASN A 82 18.18 14.52 -22.40
C ASN A 82 18.30 13.24 -21.57
N LYS A 83 19.50 12.68 -21.44
CA LYS A 83 19.77 11.52 -20.58
C LYS A 83 19.49 11.84 -19.11
N ASN A 84 19.92 13.01 -18.65
CA ASN A 84 19.69 13.45 -17.27
C ASN A 84 18.19 13.68 -17.00
N LEU A 85 17.46 14.29 -17.93
CA LEU A 85 16.01 14.45 -17.86
C LEU A 85 15.28 13.10 -17.83
N TYR A 86 15.72 12.17 -18.68
CA TYR A 86 15.16 10.81 -18.71
C TYR A 86 15.38 10.05 -17.40
N LEU A 87 16.60 10.08 -16.85
CA LEU A 87 16.90 9.45 -15.57
C LEU A 87 16.08 10.03 -14.43
N ARG A 88 15.91 11.35 -14.43
CA ARG A 88 15.06 12.04 -13.44
C ARG A 88 13.60 11.64 -13.57
N ALA A 89 13.08 11.58 -14.82
CA ALA A 89 11.71 11.17 -15.07
C ALA A 89 11.44 9.72 -14.62
N ILE A 90 12.40 8.79 -14.82
CA ILE A 90 12.30 7.41 -14.32
C ILE A 90 12.26 7.40 -12.81
N ALA A 91 13.17 8.13 -12.14
CA ALA A 91 13.18 8.20 -10.67
C ALA A 91 11.86 8.77 -10.11
N ASP A 92 11.32 9.81 -10.74
CA ASP A 92 10.03 10.40 -10.36
C ASP A 92 8.87 9.41 -10.59
N LEU A 93 8.90 8.67 -11.70
CA LEU A 93 7.89 7.64 -11.99
C LEU A 93 7.93 6.50 -10.96
N GLU A 94 9.11 6.03 -10.57
CA GLU A 94 9.24 5.01 -9.51
C GLU A 94 8.74 5.52 -8.17
N ASN A 95 9.08 6.73 -7.80
CA ASN A 95 8.59 7.36 -6.57
C ASN A 95 7.07 7.51 -6.59
N PHE A 96 6.51 7.94 -7.74
CA PHE A 96 5.06 8.03 -7.92
C PHE A 96 4.37 6.67 -7.80
N ARG A 97 4.89 5.63 -8.47
CA ARG A 97 4.36 4.25 -8.38
C ARG A 97 4.38 3.75 -6.94
N ARG A 98 5.49 3.93 -6.25
CA ARG A 98 5.63 3.53 -4.83
C ARG A 98 4.64 4.25 -3.93
N ARG A 99 4.43 5.55 -4.15
CA ARG A 99 3.43 6.35 -3.44
C ARG A 99 2.01 5.88 -3.77
N ALA A 100 1.65 5.73 -5.04
CA ALA A 100 0.33 5.29 -5.47
C ALA A 100 -0.08 3.94 -4.88
N VAL A 101 0.87 2.98 -4.76
CA VAL A 101 0.61 1.69 -4.11
C VAL A 101 0.31 1.87 -2.62
N ARG A 102 1.05 2.74 -1.92
CA ARG A 102 0.80 3.05 -0.50
C ARG A 102 -0.55 3.72 -0.31
N ASP A 103 -0.85 4.74 -1.10
CA ASP A 103 -2.10 5.50 -1.03
C ASP A 103 -3.31 4.60 -1.33
N LYS A 104 -3.19 3.70 -2.32
CA LYS A 104 -4.22 2.71 -2.62
C LYS A 104 -4.46 1.74 -1.46
N LYS A 105 -3.40 1.27 -0.80
CA LYS A 105 -3.49 0.38 0.36
C LYS A 105 -4.16 1.11 1.53
N GLU A 106 -3.75 2.35 1.78
CA GLU A 106 -4.31 3.19 2.85
C GLU A 106 -5.78 3.51 2.60
N SER A 107 -6.13 3.91 1.37
CA SER A 107 -7.52 4.19 1.00
C SER A 107 -8.42 2.97 1.19
N ARG A 108 -7.97 1.77 0.81
CA ARG A 108 -8.72 0.53 1.04
C ARG A 108 -8.91 0.27 2.54
N ARG A 109 -7.86 0.48 3.34
CA ARG A 109 -7.91 0.28 4.78
C ARG A 109 -8.91 1.24 5.43
N LEU A 110 -8.86 2.53 5.08
CA LEU A 110 -9.78 3.54 5.61
C LEU A 110 -11.24 3.25 5.23
N ALA A 111 -11.48 2.81 3.99
CA ALA A 111 -12.82 2.42 3.56
C ALA A 111 -13.35 1.21 4.34
N THR A 112 -12.49 0.23 4.63
CA THR A 112 -12.87 -0.94 5.45
C THR A 112 -13.14 -0.53 6.90
N GLU A 113 -12.29 0.34 7.47
CA GLU A 113 -12.46 0.88 8.83
C GLU A 113 -13.79 1.61 8.98
N ALA A 114 -14.12 2.51 8.05
CA ALA A 114 -15.40 3.23 8.05
C ALA A 114 -16.60 2.29 7.94
N LEU A 115 -16.54 1.29 7.04
CA LEU A 115 -17.61 0.30 6.92
C LEU A 115 -17.82 -0.48 8.22
N ILE A 116 -16.74 -0.90 8.88
CA ILE A 116 -16.81 -1.61 10.15
C ILE A 116 -17.43 -0.72 11.22
N GLU A 117 -16.96 0.53 11.33
CA GLU A 117 -17.48 1.51 12.29
C GLU A 117 -19.00 1.69 12.15
N ASP A 118 -19.51 1.80 10.92
CA ASP A 118 -20.94 1.90 10.62
C ASP A 118 -21.72 0.61 10.96
N MET A 119 -21.09 -0.57 10.88
CA MET A 119 -21.72 -1.85 11.17
C MET A 119 -21.74 -2.18 12.68
N LEU A 120 -20.80 -1.68 13.48
CA LEU A 120 -20.69 -1.99 14.90
C LEU A 120 -21.94 -1.66 15.72
N PRO A 121 -22.67 -0.54 15.50
CA PRO A 121 -23.92 -0.28 16.21
C PRO A 121 -25.00 -1.35 15.97
N ALA A 122 -25.08 -1.90 14.77
CA ALA A 122 -26.02 -2.98 14.46
C ALA A 122 -25.65 -4.26 15.22
N LEU A 123 -24.37 -4.57 15.31
CA LEU A 123 -23.86 -5.70 16.10
C LEU A 123 -24.13 -5.52 17.60
N ASP A 124 -23.90 -4.31 18.14
CA ASP A 124 -24.20 -3.98 19.54
C ASP A 124 -25.69 -4.19 19.86
N ASN A 125 -26.58 -3.73 18.96
CA ASN A 125 -28.02 -3.92 19.12
C ASN A 125 -28.44 -5.40 19.02
N LEU A 126 -27.77 -6.19 18.18
CA LEU A 126 -28.00 -7.64 18.10
C LEU A 126 -27.60 -8.32 19.41
N VAL A 127 -26.45 -7.97 20.00
CA VAL A 127 -26.01 -8.49 21.29
C VAL A 127 -26.99 -8.10 22.39
N LEU A 128 -27.41 -6.83 22.46
CA LEU A 128 -28.38 -6.35 23.45
C LEU A 128 -29.73 -7.05 23.32
N GLY A 129 -30.22 -7.22 22.08
CA GLY A 129 -31.48 -7.96 21.83
C GLY A 129 -31.40 -9.42 22.26
N LEU A 130 -30.24 -10.05 22.01
CA LEU A 130 -30.00 -11.42 22.44
C LEU A 130 -29.97 -11.56 23.97
N GLU A 131 -29.36 -10.61 24.68
CA GLU A 131 -29.34 -10.58 26.14
C GLU A 131 -30.74 -10.39 26.73
N ALA A 132 -31.52 -9.48 26.15
CA ALA A 132 -32.91 -9.29 26.54
C ALA A 132 -33.75 -10.55 26.31
N ALA A 133 -33.59 -11.21 25.16
CA ALA A 133 -34.33 -12.44 24.83
C ALA A 133 -33.98 -13.62 25.74
N LYS A 134 -32.75 -13.70 26.27
CA LYS A 134 -32.33 -14.74 27.23
C LYS A 134 -33.13 -14.73 28.55
N GLN A 135 -33.77 -13.61 28.90
CA GLN A 135 -34.59 -13.49 30.09
C GLN A 135 -35.94 -14.21 29.95
N HIS A 136 -36.33 -14.62 28.76
CA HIS A 136 -37.59 -15.27 28.42
C HIS A 136 -37.35 -16.73 28.05
N PRO A 137 -37.77 -17.73 28.91
CA PRO A 137 -37.49 -19.14 28.64
C PRO A 137 -38.09 -19.68 27.34
N GLU A 138 -39.22 -19.11 26.90
CA GLU A 138 -39.92 -19.48 25.67
C GLU A 138 -39.15 -19.14 24.40
N THR A 139 -38.21 -18.19 24.48
CA THR A 139 -37.39 -17.75 23.33
C THR A 139 -36.11 -18.58 23.17
N LYS A 140 -35.83 -19.53 24.04
CA LYS A 140 -34.56 -20.25 24.09
C LYS A 140 -34.10 -20.86 22.76
N PRO A 141 -34.94 -21.54 21.94
CA PRO A 141 -34.48 -22.07 20.65
C PRO A 141 -34.07 -20.97 19.68
N VAL A 142 -34.74 -19.82 19.72
CA VAL A 142 -34.44 -18.67 18.85
C VAL A 142 -33.15 -17.99 19.31
N THR A 143 -32.96 -17.80 20.62
CA THR A 143 -31.75 -17.21 21.18
C THR A 143 -30.51 -18.05 20.93
N GLU A 144 -30.60 -19.37 20.95
CA GLU A 144 -29.52 -20.28 20.59
C GLU A 144 -29.13 -20.13 19.10
N GLY A 145 -30.13 -20.06 18.21
CA GLY A 145 -29.89 -19.80 16.79
C GLY A 145 -29.18 -18.46 16.52
N PHE A 146 -29.63 -17.37 17.15
CA PHE A 146 -28.99 -16.07 17.02
C PHE A 146 -27.58 -16.03 17.63
N ALA A 147 -27.33 -16.73 18.72
CA ALA A 147 -26.02 -16.87 19.33
C ALA A 147 -25.02 -17.53 18.35
N MET A 148 -25.45 -18.53 17.57
CA MET A 148 -24.64 -19.16 16.56
C MET A 148 -24.32 -18.16 15.42
N VAL A 149 -25.29 -17.35 14.98
CA VAL A 149 -25.09 -16.32 13.97
C VAL A 149 -24.08 -15.27 14.46
N LEU A 150 -24.18 -14.85 15.72
CA LEU A 150 -23.24 -13.91 16.34
C LEU A 150 -21.81 -14.47 16.34
N THR A 151 -21.65 -15.72 16.77
CA THR A 151 -20.34 -16.41 16.78
C THR A 151 -19.76 -16.51 15.36
N GLN A 152 -20.59 -16.82 14.36
CA GLN A 152 -20.17 -16.84 12.96
C GLN A 152 -19.72 -15.46 12.50
N PHE A 153 -20.43 -14.41 12.86
CA PHE A 153 -20.08 -13.04 12.53
C PHE A 153 -18.75 -12.62 13.16
N GLU A 154 -18.55 -12.89 14.44
CA GLU A 154 -17.30 -12.66 15.15
C GLU A 154 -16.12 -13.41 14.49
N SER A 155 -16.34 -14.65 14.06
CA SER A 155 -15.34 -15.44 13.33
C SER A 155 -14.96 -14.78 11.98
N ILE A 156 -15.93 -14.28 11.24
CA ILE A 156 -15.68 -13.55 9.97
C ILE A 156 -14.87 -12.28 10.24
N LEU A 157 -15.22 -11.51 11.25
CA LEU A 157 -14.46 -10.31 11.63
C LEU A 157 -13.00 -10.66 11.94
N GLN A 158 -12.76 -11.74 12.70
CA GLN A 158 -11.40 -12.20 13.02
C GLN A 158 -10.60 -12.60 11.76
N GLN A 159 -11.22 -13.29 10.79
CA GLN A 159 -10.58 -13.64 9.52
C GLN A 159 -10.12 -12.40 8.73
N HIS A 160 -10.84 -11.29 8.87
CA HIS A 160 -10.48 -10.01 8.26
C HIS A 160 -9.53 -9.14 9.11
N GLY A 161 -8.99 -9.71 10.20
CA GLY A 161 -8.00 -9.03 11.05
C GLY A 161 -8.62 -8.07 12.06
N ILE A 162 -9.94 -8.18 12.31
CA ILE A 162 -10.63 -7.41 13.34
C ILE A 162 -10.56 -8.20 14.63
N LYS A 163 -10.06 -7.57 15.70
CA LYS A 163 -9.96 -8.16 17.04
C LYS A 163 -10.87 -7.43 17.99
N GLU A 164 -11.63 -8.20 18.77
CA GLU A 164 -12.47 -7.70 19.84
C GLU A 164 -11.61 -7.29 21.06
N ILE A 165 -11.97 -6.17 21.69
CA ILE A 165 -11.45 -5.70 22.97
C ILE A 165 -12.56 -5.87 23.99
N ASN A 166 -12.39 -6.85 24.91
CA ASN A 166 -13.33 -7.16 25.99
C ASN A 166 -12.56 -7.33 27.30
N PRO A 167 -12.10 -6.23 27.91
CA PRO A 167 -11.11 -6.22 28.99
C PRO A 167 -11.71 -6.37 30.39
N VAL A 168 -12.62 -7.30 30.60
CA VAL A 168 -13.20 -7.58 31.96
C VAL A 168 -12.09 -8.06 32.88
N ASP A 169 -12.00 -7.47 34.10
CA ASP A 169 -10.96 -7.75 35.13
C ASP A 169 -9.55 -7.33 34.75
N GLU A 170 -9.38 -6.62 33.64
CA GLU A 170 -8.11 -6.02 33.21
C GLU A 170 -7.94 -4.62 33.83
N LYS A 171 -6.71 -4.10 33.76
CA LYS A 171 -6.42 -2.72 34.14
C LYS A 171 -6.92 -1.77 33.05
N PHE A 172 -7.53 -0.67 33.47
CA PHE A 172 -7.91 0.39 32.53
C PHE A 172 -6.72 0.96 31.76
N HIS A 173 -6.88 1.05 30.44
CA HIS A 173 -5.87 1.62 29.55
C HIS A 173 -6.51 2.69 28.66
N PRO A 174 -6.11 3.97 28.77
CA PRO A 174 -6.77 5.07 28.06
C PRO A 174 -6.74 4.95 26.53
N ASP A 175 -5.72 4.28 25.98
CA ASP A 175 -5.57 4.15 24.51
C ASP A 175 -6.61 3.19 23.90
N PHE A 176 -7.18 2.27 24.68
CA PHE A 176 -8.10 1.23 24.18
C PHE A 176 -9.46 1.23 24.86
N HIS A 177 -9.61 1.92 25.99
CA HIS A 177 -10.78 1.89 26.84
C HIS A 177 -11.31 3.30 27.09
N GLU A 178 -12.64 3.43 27.03
CA GLU A 178 -13.36 4.65 27.39
C GLU A 178 -14.12 4.40 28.69
N CYS A 179 -13.79 5.13 29.75
CA CYS A 179 -14.46 5.03 31.04
C CYS A 179 -15.69 5.94 31.07
N VAL A 180 -16.88 5.36 31.27
CA VAL A 180 -18.14 6.10 31.37
C VAL A 180 -18.60 6.26 32.82
N ALA A 181 -18.19 5.36 33.72
CA ALA A 181 -18.55 5.42 35.13
C ALA A 181 -17.48 4.79 36.01
N HIS A 182 -17.40 5.28 37.25
CA HIS A 182 -16.65 4.67 38.32
C HIS A 182 -17.63 4.11 39.36
N GLU A 183 -17.49 2.82 39.67
CA GLU A 183 -18.35 2.15 40.67
C GLU A 183 -17.51 1.55 41.80
N PRO A 184 -17.97 1.61 43.06
CA PRO A 184 -17.30 0.94 44.13
C PRO A 184 -17.47 -0.57 44.02
N SER A 185 -16.38 -1.33 44.20
CA SER A 185 -16.41 -2.78 44.11
C SER A 185 -15.57 -3.43 45.20
N LYS A 186 -16.14 -4.45 45.84
CA LYS A 186 -15.42 -5.32 46.80
C LYS A 186 -14.59 -6.39 46.06
N LYS A 187 -14.97 -6.72 44.82
CA LYS A 187 -14.35 -7.78 44.00
C LYS A 187 -13.14 -7.27 43.22
N TYR A 188 -13.25 -6.07 42.68
CA TYR A 188 -12.23 -5.50 41.79
C TYR A 188 -11.44 -4.41 42.53
N LYS A 189 -10.12 -4.43 42.34
CA LYS A 189 -9.24 -3.38 42.86
C LYS A 189 -9.49 -2.06 42.10
N GLU A 190 -9.14 -0.95 42.73
CA GLU A 190 -9.17 0.37 42.07
C GLU A 190 -8.40 0.37 40.76
N GLY A 191 -8.99 0.98 39.72
CA GLY A 191 -8.44 1.06 38.38
C GLY A 191 -8.63 -0.20 37.52
N LYS A 192 -9.32 -1.24 38.01
CA LYS A 192 -9.73 -2.40 37.22
C LYS A 192 -11.11 -2.22 36.60
N ILE A 193 -11.31 -2.85 35.46
CA ILE A 193 -12.58 -2.84 34.71
C ILE A 193 -13.52 -3.83 35.35
N ILE A 194 -14.69 -3.34 35.81
CA ILE A 194 -15.76 -4.14 36.40
C ILE A 194 -16.60 -4.82 35.34
N SER A 195 -17.00 -4.02 34.33
CA SER A 195 -17.85 -4.49 33.24
C SER A 195 -17.57 -3.73 31.95
N VAL A 196 -17.88 -4.35 30.84
CA VAL A 196 -17.81 -3.75 29.50
C VAL A 196 -19.25 -3.52 29.04
N ILE A 197 -19.62 -2.26 28.84
CA ILE A 197 -20.93 -1.86 28.33
C ILE A 197 -21.00 -2.07 26.82
N ARG A 198 -19.90 -1.73 26.16
CA ARG A 198 -19.77 -1.83 24.71
C ARG A 198 -18.38 -2.34 24.37
N LYS A 199 -18.32 -3.41 23.57
CA LYS A 199 -17.04 -4.00 23.11
C LYS A 199 -16.28 -3.03 22.23
N GLY A 200 -14.96 -2.98 22.40
CA GLY A 200 -14.06 -2.27 21.49
C GLY A 200 -13.59 -3.16 20.34
N TYR A 201 -13.04 -2.56 19.30
CA TYR A 201 -12.52 -3.29 18.13
C TYR A 201 -11.25 -2.66 17.58
N LEU A 202 -10.31 -3.55 17.20
CA LEU A 202 -9.07 -3.22 16.50
C LEU A 202 -9.14 -3.80 15.08
N LEU A 203 -8.74 -3.04 14.09
CA LEU A 203 -8.46 -3.53 12.73
C LEU A 203 -6.96 -3.67 12.58
N HIS A 204 -6.44 -4.90 12.60
CA HIS A 204 -5.02 -5.21 12.70
C HIS A 204 -4.42 -4.58 14.00
N GLU A 205 -3.67 -3.50 13.88
CA GLU A 205 -3.05 -2.78 15.01
C GLU A 205 -3.69 -1.41 15.30
N ARG A 206 -4.70 -1.01 14.52
CA ARG A 206 -5.34 0.29 14.65
C ARG A 206 -6.66 0.17 15.39
N LEU A 207 -6.87 1.08 16.34
CA LEU A 207 -8.12 1.19 17.06
C LEU A 207 -9.21 1.73 16.12
N VAL A 208 -10.29 0.94 15.93
CA VAL A 208 -11.51 1.37 15.24
C VAL A 208 -12.45 2.04 16.26
N ARG A 209 -12.64 1.41 17.42
CA ARG A 209 -13.48 1.91 18.49
C ARG A 209 -12.98 1.43 19.84
N PRO A 210 -12.86 2.29 20.87
CA PRO A 210 -12.49 1.88 22.21
C PRO A 210 -13.62 1.05 22.86
N ALA A 211 -13.26 0.20 23.83
CA ALA A 211 -14.24 -0.47 24.66
C ALA A 211 -14.79 0.51 25.71
N THR A 212 -16.10 0.65 25.77
CA THR A 212 -16.78 1.46 26.78
C THR A 212 -16.96 0.65 28.06
N VAL A 213 -16.34 1.10 29.15
CA VAL A 213 -16.18 0.29 30.37
C VAL A 213 -16.61 1.04 31.64
N ILE A 214 -16.94 0.28 32.66
CA ILE A 214 -17.09 0.75 34.03
C ILE A 214 -15.85 0.33 34.81
N VAL A 215 -15.24 1.28 35.50
CA VAL A 215 -13.97 1.10 36.24
C VAL A 215 -14.23 1.09 37.75
N SER A 216 -13.53 0.24 38.47
CA SER A 216 -13.61 0.18 39.94
C SER A 216 -12.96 1.37 40.60
N SER A 217 -13.68 2.05 41.49
CA SER A 217 -13.14 3.05 42.42
C SER A 217 -12.57 2.44 43.69
N GLY A 218 -12.46 1.11 43.76
CA GLY A 218 -12.04 0.40 44.96
C GLY A 218 -13.17 0.10 45.95
N LYS A 219 -12.81 -0.22 47.19
CA LYS A 219 -13.80 -0.45 48.24
C LYS A 219 -14.44 0.87 48.66
N ASP A 220 -15.74 0.85 48.84
CA ASP A 220 -16.49 1.99 49.41
C ASP A 220 -16.17 2.14 50.91
N ASP A 221 -15.09 2.82 51.22
CA ASP A 221 -14.73 3.17 52.63
C ASP A 221 -15.47 4.44 53.12
N LYS A 222 -16.58 4.81 52.52
CA LYS A 222 -17.47 5.81 53.09
C LYS A 222 -18.08 5.27 54.42
N LYS A 223 -17.29 5.27 55.48
CA LYS A 223 -17.83 5.32 56.83
C LYS A 223 -18.65 6.61 56.93
N ILE A 224 -19.93 6.41 57.00
CA ILE A 224 -20.89 7.41 57.40
C ILE A 224 -20.39 7.99 58.74
N ASN A 225 -19.83 9.17 58.74
CA ASN A 225 -19.81 10.01 59.94
C ASN A 225 -21.25 10.46 60.18
N LYS A 226 -22.02 9.59 60.81
CA LYS A 226 -23.19 9.96 61.63
C LYS A 226 -22.66 10.16 63.01
N ASP A 227 -22.24 11.38 63.33
CA ASP A 227 -22.20 11.93 64.68
C ASP A 227 -22.17 13.44 64.55
N THR A 228 -23.30 14.08 64.62
CA THR A 228 -23.66 15.20 65.58
C THR A 228 -25.08 15.68 65.30
#